data_86f7e006a2ad7cb9f98a54aee59cdd53
#
_entry.id   86f7e006a2ad7cb9f98a54aee59cdd53
#
_cell.length_a   1.000
_cell.length_b   1.000
_cell.length_c   1.000
_cell.angle_alpha   90.00
_cell.angle_beta   90.00
_cell.angle_gamma   90.00
#
_symmetry.space_group_name_H-M   'P 1'
#
loop_
_entity.id
_entity.type
_entity.pdbx_description
1 polymer ?
#
loop_
_entity_poly.entity_id
_entity_poly.type
_entity_poly.pdbx_seq_one_letter_code
_entity_poly.pdbx_strand_id
1 'polypeptide(L)'
;EMCIRDRYLPWSDNLTSNFYQNISDLESVVEKNILKDERIIIFMCTTATKATLFELAYENGKSVHKTLKNYTDPAYTTAEGITSILNDVQRYSPTKRYSMVIGCHGMGWIPVSNSKSRSGLRTKMHWEYENVPMTRYFGGLNAQYQTDITTLAKGISNAGLKMEYILFDDCYMSSIEVAYALKDVTDYLIGSTSEVMAYG
;
A
#
# COMPACT_ATOMS: atom_id res chain seq x y z
N GLU A 1 4.07 -20.03 -13.58
CA GLU A 1 4.24 -19.67 -12.17
C GLU A 1 3.27 -18.54 -11.84
N MET A 2 2.36 -18.81 -10.88
CA MET A 2 1.33 -17.85 -10.47
C MET A 2 1.98 -16.60 -9.88
N CYS A 3 1.62 -15.42 -10.37
CA CYS A 3 2.01 -14.13 -9.80
C CYS A 3 0.81 -13.54 -9.03
N ILE A 4 1.04 -13.01 -7.85
CA ILE A 4 0.00 -12.30 -7.10
C ILE A 4 0.28 -10.82 -7.18
N ARG A 5 -0.75 -10.07 -7.55
CA ARG A 5 -0.77 -8.62 -7.55
C ARG A 5 -1.63 -8.16 -6.38
N ASP A 6 -0.99 -7.86 -5.28
CA ASP A 6 -1.67 -7.36 -4.10
C ASP A 6 -1.91 -5.87 -4.21
N ARG A 7 -3.14 -5.44 -3.93
CA ARG A 7 -3.42 -4.03 -3.68
C ARG A 7 -3.55 -3.79 -2.19
N TYR A 8 -2.75 -2.87 -1.71
CA TYR A 8 -2.75 -2.42 -0.33
C TYR A 8 -3.32 -1.01 -0.26
N LEU A 9 -4.57 -0.90 0.19
CA LEU A 9 -5.35 0.33 0.27
C LEU A 9 -5.64 0.65 1.75
N PRO A 10 -4.67 1.22 2.47
CA PRO A 10 -4.84 1.59 3.87
C PRO A 10 -5.81 2.76 3.99
N TRP A 11 -6.29 3.03 5.21
CA TRP A 11 -7.20 4.15 5.42
C TRP A 11 -6.55 5.48 5.02
N SER A 12 -7.19 6.17 4.10
CA SER A 12 -6.68 7.39 3.44
C SER A 12 -7.72 8.51 3.43
N ASP A 13 -8.58 8.53 4.45
CA ASP A 13 -9.59 9.56 4.67
C ASP A 13 -10.52 9.76 3.45
N ASN A 14 -10.19 10.71 2.57
CA ASN A 14 -11.06 11.14 1.46
C ASN A 14 -10.88 10.33 0.16
N LEU A 15 -9.99 9.32 0.11
CA LEU A 15 -9.73 8.55 -1.12
C LEU A 15 -10.58 7.28 -1.28
N THR A 16 -11.48 6.98 -0.34
CA THR A 16 -12.28 5.75 -0.38
C THR A 16 -13.10 5.62 -1.67
N SER A 17 -13.69 6.71 -2.18
CA SER A 17 -14.43 6.70 -3.44
C SER A 17 -13.53 6.39 -4.65
N ASN A 18 -12.30 6.88 -4.65
CA ASN A 18 -11.31 6.60 -5.70
C ASN A 18 -10.87 5.14 -5.65
N PHE A 19 -10.76 4.54 -4.47
CA PHE A 19 -10.47 3.11 -4.33
C PHE A 19 -11.58 2.25 -4.94
N TYR A 20 -12.84 2.57 -4.72
CA TYR A 20 -13.95 1.88 -5.37
C TYR A 20 -13.92 2.03 -6.88
N GLN A 21 -13.56 3.20 -7.42
CA GLN A 21 -13.40 3.38 -8.85
C GLN A 21 -12.27 2.50 -9.40
N ASN A 22 -11.10 2.53 -8.76
CA ASN A 22 -9.96 1.68 -9.14
C ASN A 22 -10.29 0.18 -9.09
N ILE A 23 -11.10 -0.25 -8.12
CA ILE A 23 -11.57 -1.63 -8.05
C ILE A 23 -12.51 -1.94 -9.21
N SER A 24 -13.43 -1.04 -9.55
CA SER A 24 -14.34 -1.19 -10.69
C SER A 24 -13.58 -1.30 -12.03
N ASP A 25 -12.51 -0.54 -12.19
CA ASP A 25 -11.65 -0.63 -13.38
C ASP A 25 -10.93 -1.99 -13.44
N LEU A 26 -10.46 -2.50 -12.30
CA LEU A 26 -9.89 -3.85 -12.22
C LEU A 26 -10.91 -4.95 -12.51
N GLU A 27 -12.15 -4.81 -12.03
CA GLU A 27 -13.24 -5.74 -12.35
C GLU A 27 -13.43 -5.85 -13.86
N SER A 28 -13.41 -4.70 -14.56
CA SER A 28 -13.50 -4.65 -16.02
C SER A 28 -12.34 -5.39 -16.72
N VAL A 29 -11.16 -5.43 -16.10
CA VAL A 29 -10.01 -6.19 -16.61
C VAL A 29 -10.18 -7.68 -16.32
N VAL A 30 -10.64 -8.04 -15.11
CA VAL A 30 -10.92 -9.43 -14.73
C VAL A 30 -11.97 -10.04 -15.65
N GLU A 31 -13.02 -9.31 -16.01
CA GLU A 31 -14.10 -9.76 -16.90
C GLU A 31 -13.61 -10.09 -18.31
N LYS A 32 -12.50 -9.50 -18.77
CA LYS A 32 -11.88 -9.85 -20.05
C LYS A 32 -11.22 -11.24 -20.05
N ASN A 33 -11.11 -11.86 -18.88
CA ASN A 33 -10.53 -13.20 -18.66
C ASN A 33 -9.13 -13.37 -19.27
N ILE A 34 -8.31 -12.32 -19.15
CA ILE A 34 -6.94 -12.31 -19.67
C ILE A 34 -5.89 -12.69 -18.61
N LEU A 35 -6.28 -12.68 -17.33
CA LEU A 35 -5.42 -13.02 -16.19
C LEU A 35 -5.44 -14.54 -15.98
N LYS A 36 -4.56 -15.29 -16.67
CA LYS A 36 -4.54 -16.76 -16.61
C LYS A 36 -3.78 -17.30 -15.39
N ASP A 37 -2.65 -16.69 -15.11
CA ASP A 37 -1.71 -17.12 -14.05
C ASP A 37 -1.49 -16.05 -13.00
N GLU A 38 -2.41 -15.11 -12.87
CA GLU A 38 -2.35 -14.00 -11.93
C GLU A 38 -3.59 -13.99 -11.05
N ARG A 39 -3.40 -13.65 -9.77
CA ARG A 39 -4.48 -13.41 -8.83
C ARG A 39 -4.40 -11.96 -8.34
N ILE A 40 -5.53 -11.35 -8.14
CA ILE A 40 -5.64 -10.00 -7.59
C ILE A 40 -6.24 -10.11 -6.20
N ILE A 41 -5.42 -9.85 -5.19
CA ILE A 41 -5.84 -9.81 -3.78
C ILE A 41 -5.83 -8.35 -3.33
N ILE A 42 -6.88 -7.93 -2.67
CA ILE A 42 -7.06 -6.54 -2.25
C ILE A 42 -7.27 -6.49 -0.73
N PHE A 43 -6.37 -5.81 -0.04
CA PHE A 43 -6.61 -5.34 1.32
C PHE A 43 -7.11 -3.90 1.24
N MET A 44 -8.32 -3.65 1.69
CA MET A 44 -8.93 -2.32 1.65
C MET A 44 -9.51 -1.94 3.01
N CYS A 45 -9.08 -0.81 3.53
CA CYS A 45 -9.71 -0.16 4.67
C CYS A 45 -10.95 0.61 4.19
N THR A 46 -12.11 0.23 4.68
CA THR A 46 -13.39 0.95 4.43
C THR A 46 -13.64 2.05 5.45
N THR A 47 -13.04 1.92 6.63
CA THR A 47 -12.95 2.95 7.68
C THR A 47 -11.60 2.84 8.36
N ALA A 48 -11.28 3.76 9.25
CA ALA A 48 -10.03 3.71 10.04
C ALA A 48 -9.90 2.42 10.88
N THR A 49 -11.01 1.77 11.22
CA THR A 49 -11.07 0.60 12.11
C THR A 49 -11.59 -0.68 11.45
N LYS A 50 -11.95 -0.63 10.17
CA LYS A 50 -12.47 -1.80 9.44
C LYS A 50 -11.78 -1.95 8.10
N ALA A 51 -11.34 -3.16 7.81
CA ALA A 51 -10.79 -3.53 6.52
C ALA A 51 -11.28 -4.91 6.09
N THR A 52 -11.19 -5.15 4.79
CA THR A 52 -11.49 -6.46 4.19
C THR A 52 -10.34 -6.87 3.28
N LEU A 53 -9.96 -8.13 3.37
CA LEU A 53 -9.11 -8.82 2.40
C LEU A 53 -10.02 -9.63 1.49
N PHE A 54 -9.95 -9.42 0.19
CA PHE A 54 -10.76 -10.13 -0.80
C PHE A 54 -9.99 -10.35 -2.08
N GLU A 55 -10.42 -11.34 -2.86
CA GLU A 55 -9.93 -11.64 -4.19
C GLU A 55 -10.93 -11.15 -5.24
N LEU A 56 -10.44 -10.54 -6.30
CA LEU A 56 -11.19 -10.36 -7.54
C LEU A 56 -10.99 -11.59 -8.42
N ALA A 57 -12.04 -12.39 -8.58
CA ALA A 57 -12.01 -13.61 -9.35
C ALA A 57 -12.95 -13.53 -10.55
N TYR A 58 -12.60 -14.23 -11.64
CA TYR A 58 -13.49 -14.40 -12.78
C TYR A 58 -14.39 -15.62 -12.59
N GLU A 59 -15.70 -15.44 -12.62
CA GLU A 59 -16.67 -16.52 -12.57
C GLU A 59 -17.83 -16.27 -13.54
N ASN A 60 -18.12 -17.23 -14.39
CA ASN A 60 -19.27 -17.21 -15.30
C ASN A 60 -19.42 -15.92 -16.15
N GLY A 61 -18.31 -15.38 -16.61
CA GLY A 61 -18.30 -14.17 -17.44
C GLY A 61 -18.28 -12.86 -16.67
N LYS A 62 -18.17 -12.90 -15.34
CA LYS A 62 -18.17 -11.71 -14.48
C LYS A 62 -17.04 -11.70 -13.48
N SER A 63 -16.68 -10.52 -13.02
CA SER A 63 -15.86 -10.33 -11.84
C SER A 63 -16.69 -10.56 -10.59
N VAL A 64 -16.14 -11.30 -9.62
CA VAL A 64 -16.75 -11.52 -8.30
C VAL A 64 -15.78 -11.22 -7.18
N HIS A 65 -16.28 -10.66 -6.09
CA HIS A 65 -15.51 -10.42 -4.87
C HIS A 65 -15.60 -11.63 -3.95
N LYS A 66 -14.49 -12.32 -3.75
CA LYS A 66 -14.39 -13.42 -2.79
C LYS A 66 -13.78 -12.89 -1.49
N THR A 67 -14.58 -12.61 -0.49
CA THR A 67 -14.09 -12.20 0.83
C THR A 67 -13.26 -13.32 1.45
N LEU A 68 -12.01 -13.02 1.76
CA LEU A 68 -11.06 -13.94 2.40
C LEU A 68 -11.03 -13.72 3.91
N LYS A 69 -11.01 -12.44 4.34
CA LYS A 69 -10.96 -12.08 5.77
C LYS A 69 -11.50 -10.67 6.01
N ASN A 70 -12.21 -10.50 7.12
CA ASN A 70 -12.58 -9.18 7.64
C ASN A 70 -11.70 -8.86 8.86
N TYR A 71 -11.33 -7.58 8.99
CA TYR A 71 -10.52 -7.08 10.08
C TYR A 71 -11.28 -6.02 10.87
N THR A 72 -11.12 -6.08 12.19
CA THR A 72 -11.53 -5.02 13.11
C THR A 72 -10.25 -4.47 13.75
N ASP A 73 -10.10 -3.16 13.74
CA ASP A 73 -8.90 -2.44 14.22
C ASP A 73 -7.58 -3.01 13.65
N PRO A 74 -7.46 -3.15 12.30
CA PRO A 74 -6.22 -3.62 11.70
C PRO A 74 -5.09 -2.63 11.97
N ALA A 75 -3.94 -3.14 12.42
CA ALA A 75 -2.78 -2.32 12.72
C ALA A 75 -1.97 -1.98 11.45
N TYR A 76 -2.62 -1.54 10.39
CA TYR A 76 -2.05 -1.33 9.05
C TYR A 76 -0.94 -0.26 8.99
N THR A 77 -0.73 0.50 10.05
CA THR A 77 0.36 1.49 10.17
C THR A 77 1.58 0.98 10.91
N THR A 78 1.57 -0.28 11.36
CA THR A 78 2.68 -0.90 12.10
C THR A 78 3.32 -2.03 11.32
N ALA A 79 4.60 -2.31 11.58
CA ALA A 79 5.31 -3.40 10.93
C ALA A 79 4.64 -4.76 11.23
N GLU A 80 4.24 -4.97 12.48
CA GLU A 80 3.58 -6.20 12.95
C GLU A 80 2.22 -6.40 12.26
N GLY A 81 1.44 -5.32 12.11
CA GLY A 81 0.15 -5.37 11.43
C GLY A 81 0.29 -5.63 9.92
N ILE A 82 1.23 -4.96 9.26
CA ILE A 82 1.57 -5.23 7.85
C ILE A 82 2.02 -6.68 7.68
N THR A 83 2.90 -7.18 8.56
CA THR A 83 3.33 -8.58 8.56
C THR A 83 2.13 -9.54 8.67
N SER A 84 1.21 -9.26 9.59
CA SER A 84 0.01 -10.08 9.77
C SER A 84 -0.87 -10.12 8.52
N ILE A 85 -1.08 -8.96 7.87
CA ILE A 85 -1.86 -8.85 6.63
C ILE A 85 -1.19 -9.66 5.51
N LEU A 86 0.13 -9.51 5.33
CA LEU A 86 0.90 -10.25 4.32
C LEU A 86 0.92 -11.76 4.57
N ASN A 87 0.98 -12.18 5.83
CA ASN A 87 0.86 -13.60 6.18
C ASN A 87 -0.52 -14.16 5.84
N ASP A 88 -1.59 -13.37 6.01
CA ASP A 88 -2.92 -13.76 5.56
C ASP A 88 -2.96 -13.88 4.02
N VAL A 89 -2.36 -12.94 3.28
CA VAL A 89 -2.23 -13.03 1.82
C VAL A 89 -1.53 -14.32 1.42
N GLN A 90 -0.38 -14.63 2.00
CA GLN A 90 0.37 -15.87 1.73
C GLN A 90 -0.45 -17.13 2.05
N ARG A 91 -1.23 -17.09 3.13
CA ARG A 91 -2.08 -18.21 3.54
C ARG A 91 -3.19 -18.49 2.53
N TYR A 92 -3.86 -17.44 2.02
CA TYR A 92 -4.99 -17.59 1.08
C TYR A 92 -4.51 -17.76 -0.35
N SER A 93 -3.31 -17.31 -0.66
CA SER A 93 -2.78 -17.34 -2.01
C SER A 93 -1.27 -17.64 -2.01
N PRO A 94 -0.87 -18.87 -1.67
CA PRO A 94 0.54 -19.24 -1.61
C PRO A 94 1.16 -19.23 -3.02
N THR A 95 2.25 -18.48 -3.18
CA THR A 95 3.06 -18.42 -4.41
C THR A 95 4.51 -18.07 -4.06
N LYS A 96 5.38 -18.06 -5.06
CA LYS A 96 6.75 -17.57 -4.92
C LYS A 96 6.94 -16.12 -5.39
N ARG A 97 5.93 -15.55 -6.07
CA ARG A 97 6.03 -14.25 -6.74
C ARG A 97 4.90 -13.35 -6.28
N TYR A 98 5.25 -12.30 -5.54
CA TYR A 98 4.33 -11.28 -5.05
C TYR A 98 4.75 -9.92 -5.61
N SER A 99 3.76 -9.12 -5.96
CA SER A 99 3.93 -7.71 -6.31
C SER A 99 2.90 -6.88 -5.56
N MET A 100 3.26 -5.70 -5.14
CA MET A 100 2.39 -4.86 -4.33
C MET A 100 2.11 -3.52 -5.03
N VAL A 101 0.84 -3.14 -5.08
CA VAL A 101 0.39 -1.80 -5.48
C VAL A 101 -0.18 -1.11 -4.25
N ILE A 102 0.35 0.03 -3.90
CA ILE A 102 -0.07 0.84 -2.75
C ILE A 102 -0.79 2.07 -3.27
N GLY A 103 -2.05 2.26 -2.88
CA GLY A 103 -2.84 3.43 -3.23
C GLY A 103 -3.31 4.15 -1.98
N CYS A 104 -2.87 5.40 -1.81
CA CYS A 104 -3.23 6.27 -0.69
C CYS A 104 -2.69 7.69 -0.92
N HIS A 105 -2.50 8.49 0.14
CA HIS A 105 -1.71 9.72 0.04
C HIS A 105 -0.22 9.40 0.20
N GLY A 106 0.62 10.01 -0.61
CA GLY A 106 2.07 9.95 -0.50
C GLY A 106 2.66 11.35 -0.28
N MET A 107 3.68 11.43 0.56
CA MET A 107 4.34 12.72 0.88
C MET A 107 5.86 12.65 0.69
N GLY A 108 6.32 11.68 -0.05
CA GLY A 108 7.73 11.55 -0.40
C GLY A 108 8.62 11.46 0.84
N TRP A 109 9.42 12.45 1.08
CA TRP A 109 10.50 12.47 2.08
C TRP A 109 10.19 13.26 3.37
N ILE A 110 8.91 13.49 3.68
CA ILE A 110 8.49 14.12 4.94
C ILE A 110 8.20 13.02 5.97
N PRO A 111 8.80 13.06 7.16
CA PRO A 111 8.56 12.06 8.20
C PRO A 111 7.18 12.20 8.82
N VAL A 112 6.63 11.11 9.35
CA VAL A 112 5.44 11.16 10.20
C VAL A 112 5.78 12.01 11.43
N SER A 113 5.11 13.15 11.59
CA SER A 113 5.32 14.02 12.75
C SER A 113 4.24 13.75 13.79
N ASN A 114 4.67 13.48 15.03
CA ASN A 114 3.79 13.41 16.19
C ASN A 114 3.29 14.79 16.66
N SER A 115 3.62 15.87 15.96
CA SER A 115 3.26 17.22 16.36
C SER A 115 1.85 17.58 15.90
N LYS A 116 1.00 17.91 16.86
CA LYS A 116 -0.40 18.30 16.71
C LYS A 116 -0.63 19.67 16.03
N SER A 117 0.33 20.25 15.32
CA SER A 117 0.20 21.60 14.78
C SER A 117 0.80 21.72 13.40
N ARG A 118 -0.05 21.71 12.38
CA ARG A 118 0.26 22.09 10.99
C ARG A 118 -0.17 23.53 10.66
N SER A 119 -0.27 24.42 11.62
CA SER A 119 -0.51 25.84 11.34
C SER A 119 0.81 26.60 11.29
N GLY A 120 1.28 26.91 10.09
CA GLY A 120 2.30 27.93 9.87
C GLY A 120 3.76 27.54 10.10
N LEU A 121 4.11 26.25 10.16
CA LEU A 121 5.49 25.84 10.36
C LEU A 121 6.26 25.80 9.03
N ARG A 122 7.33 26.58 8.97
CA ARG A 122 8.41 26.42 8.01
C ARG A 122 8.86 24.97 8.02
N THR A 123 8.76 24.29 6.87
CA THR A 123 9.30 22.94 6.71
C THR A 123 10.80 22.98 6.94
N LYS A 124 11.28 22.31 7.98
CA LYS A 124 12.72 22.18 8.21
C LYS A 124 13.36 21.47 7.03
N MET A 125 14.50 21.96 6.60
CA MET A 125 15.31 21.25 5.61
C MET A 125 15.83 19.94 6.21
N HIS A 126 16.10 18.95 5.39
CA HIS A 126 16.45 17.60 5.87
C HIS A 126 17.67 17.56 6.79
N TRP A 127 18.62 18.45 6.62
CA TRP A 127 19.82 18.59 7.49
C TRP A 127 19.55 19.27 8.83
N GLU A 128 18.34 19.80 9.05
CA GLU A 128 17.93 20.43 10.32
C GLU A 128 17.36 19.40 11.32
N TYR A 129 17.26 18.11 10.94
CA TYR A 129 16.79 17.03 11.80
C TYR A 129 18.00 16.30 12.38
N GLU A 130 18.36 16.60 13.63
CA GLU A 130 19.37 15.85 14.36
C GLU A 130 18.78 14.53 14.87
N ASN A 131 19.45 13.41 14.57
CA ASN A 131 19.18 12.07 15.12
C ASN A 131 17.81 11.43 14.84
N VAL A 132 17.03 11.93 13.88
CA VAL A 132 15.80 11.25 13.43
C VAL A 132 16.07 10.60 12.08
N PRO A 133 15.88 9.29 11.91
CA PRO A 133 15.90 8.70 10.58
C PRO A 133 14.87 9.42 9.74
N MET A 134 15.29 9.92 8.58
CA MET A 134 14.41 10.63 7.66
C MET A 134 13.46 9.61 7.05
N THR A 135 12.29 9.50 7.65
CA THR A 135 11.27 8.57 7.23
C THR A 135 10.34 9.25 6.24
N ARG A 136 9.93 8.46 5.27
CA ARG A 136 8.93 8.84 4.28
C ARG A 136 7.65 8.15 4.63
N TYR A 137 6.53 8.81 4.40
CA TYR A 137 5.26 8.20 4.75
C TYR A 137 4.28 8.17 3.59
N PHE A 138 3.38 7.22 3.72
CA PHE A 138 2.17 7.06 2.92
C PHE A 138 0.98 6.78 3.84
N GLY A 139 -0.25 6.92 3.36
CA GLY A 139 -1.45 6.64 4.12
C GLY A 139 -2.43 7.81 4.19
N GLY A 140 -3.03 8.03 5.34
CA GLY A 140 -4.04 9.06 5.55
C GLY A 140 -3.47 10.46 5.79
N LEU A 141 -4.36 11.44 5.86
CA LEU A 141 -4.01 12.85 6.09
C LEU A 141 -3.54 13.10 7.53
N ASN A 142 -4.02 12.31 8.49
CA ASN A 142 -3.66 12.42 9.90
C ASN A 142 -2.50 11.49 10.23
N ALA A 143 -1.56 11.95 11.09
CA ALA A 143 -0.35 11.21 11.47
C ALA A 143 -0.62 9.78 12.00
N GLN A 144 -1.73 9.57 12.70
CA GLN A 144 -2.13 8.26 13.21
C GLN A 144 -2.48 7.23 12.12
N TYR A 145 -2.74 7.69 10.89
CA TYR A 145 -3.05 6.86 9.73
C TYR A 145 -1.92 6.82 8.70
N GLN A 146 -0.74 7.33 9.08
CA GLN A 146 0.44 7.39 8.23
C GLN A 146 1.41 6.27 8.59
N THR A 147 2.04 5.73 7.58
CA THR A 147 3.02 4.65 7.71
C THR A 147 4.36 5.12 7.14
N ASP A 148 5.43 4.99 7.89
CA ASP A 148 6.78 5.23 7.38
C ASP A 148 7.23 4.11 6.43
N ILE A 149 8.00 4.46 5.42
CA ILE A 149 8.52 3.49 4.45
C ILE A 149 9.40 2.42 5.10
N THR A 150 10.16 2.78 6.12
CA THR A 150 10.96 1.81 6.89
C THR A 150 10.09 0.81 7.65
N THR A 151 8.90 1.24 8.09
CA THR A 151 7.90 0.37 8.71
C THR A 151 7.32 -0.62 7.69
N LEU A 152 7.04 -0.17 6.46
CA LEU A 152 6.63 -1.05 5.36
C LEU A 152 7.71 -2.08 5.05
N ALA A 153 8.96 -1.62 4.86
CA ALA A 153 10.09 -2.51 4.59
C ALA A 153 10.25 -3.58 5.67
N LYS A 154 10.15 -3.18 6.96
CA LYS A 154 10.20 -4.11 8.09
C LYS A 154 9.03 -5.11 8.06
N GLY A 155 7.81 -4.64 7.76
CA GLY A 155 6.63 -5.51 7.66
C GLY A 155 6.76 -6.58 6.57
N ILE A 156 7.26 -6.21 5.38
CA ILE A 156 7.52 -7.12 4.27
C ILE A 156 8.63 -8.11 4.64
N SER A 157 9.74 -7.62 5.19
CA SER A 157 10.87 -8.46 5.62
C SER A 157 10.45 -9.48 6.70
N ASN A 158 9.67 -9.05 7.70
CA ASN A 158 9.18 -9.93 8.77
C ASN A 158 8.22 -11.01 8.23
N ALA A 159 7.49 -10.75 7.15
CA ALA A 159 6.66 -11.74 6.46
C ALA A 159 7.50 -12.75 5.63
N GLY A 160 8.81 -12.56 5.57
CA GLY A 160 9.71 -13.39 4.76
C GLY A 160 9.52 -13.22 3.26
N LEU A 161 9.01 -12.06 2.83
CA LEU A 161 8.74 -11.76 1.43
C LEU A 161 9.79 -10.84 0.82
N LYS A 162 9.96 -10.99 -0.49
CA LYS A 162 10.57 -10.00 -1.38
C LYS A 162 9.64 -9.81 -2.56
N MET A 163 9.19 -8.59 -2.76
CA MET A 163 8.28 -8.25 -3.86
C MET A 163 9.04 -8.18 -5.18
N GLU A 164 8.43 -8.63 -6.28
CA GLU A 164 8.99 -8.38 -7.62
C GLU A 164 9.00 -6.89 -7.92
N TYR A 165 7.89 -6.22 -7.59
CA TYR A 165 7.85 -4.76 -7.60
C TYR A 165 6.92 -4.23 -6.50
N ILE A 166 7.20 -3.01 -6.07
CA ILE A 166 6.28 -2.18 -5.31
C ILE A 166 5.96 -0.98 -6.20
N LEU A 167 4.67 -0.81 -6.50
CA LEU A 167 4.16 0.37 -7.19
C LEU A 167 3.43 1.25 -6.19
N PHE A 168 3.86 2.49 -6.08
CA PHE A 168 3.13 3.53 -5.37
C PHE A 168 2.28 4.31 -6.36
N ASP A 169 0.98 4.13 -6.28
CA ASP A 169 -0.04 4.96 -6.93
C ASP A 169 -0.34 6.16 -6.03
N ASP A 170 0.73 6.86 -5.68
CA ASP A 170 0.80 7.91 -4.67
C ASP A 170 1.72 9.04 -5.13
N CYS A 171 1.56 10.23 -4.53
CA CYS A 171 2.39 11.39 -4.80
C CYS A 171 3.82 11.20 -4.26
N TYR A 172 4.84 11.64 -5.02
CA TYR A 172 6.23 11.82 -4.57
C TYR A 172 6.97 10.57 -4.08
N MET A 173 6.51 9.36 -4.37
CA MET A 173 7.07 8.13 -3.80
C MET A 173 8.24 7.53 -4.60
N SER A 174 8.66 8.16 -5.71
CA SER A 174 9.84 7.73 -6.49
C SER A 174 11.07 8.58 -6.17
N SER A 175 11.46 8.63 -4.90
CA SER A 175 12.71 9.27 -4.47
C SER A 175 13.80 8.23 -4.16
N ILE A 176 15.08 8.63 -4.24
CA ILE A 176 16.19 7.73 -3.97
C ILE A 176 16.16 7.16 -2.55
N GLU A 177 15.64 7.91 -1.61
CA GLU A 177 15.56 7.48 -0.23
C GLU A 177 14.45 6.44 -0.01
N VAL A 178 13.32 6.56 -0.72
CA VAL A 178 12.28 5.51 -0.74
C VAL A 178 12.86 4.24 -1.37
N ALA A 179 13.56 4.37 -2.50
CA ALA A 179 14.22 3.25 -3.16
C ALA A 179 15.26 2.58 -2.24
N TYR A 180 16.07 3.39 -1.54
CA TYR A 180 17.07 2.86 -0.61
C TYR A 180 16.43 2.13 0.58
N ALA A 181 15.33 2.65 1.13
CA ALA A 181 14.63 2.02 2.24
C ALA A 181 13.99 0.67 1.86
N LEU A 182 13.59 0.51 0.59
CA LEU A 182 12.91 -0.70 0.10
C LEU A 182 13.83 -1.68 -0.63
N LYS A 183 15.10 -1.36 -0.86
CA LYS A 183 16.06 -2.12 -1.70
C LYS A 183 16.19 -3.61 -1.36
N ASP A 184 15.98 -3.97 -0.10
CA ASP A 184 16.15 -5.34 0.38
C ASP A 184 14.83 -6.15 0.31
N VAL A 185 13.69 -5.49 0.09
CA VAL A 185 12.35 -6.10 0.10
C VAL A 185 11.62 -6.00 -1.24
N THR A 186 12.20 -5.37 -2.25
CA THR A 186 11.67 -5.36 -3.62
C THR A 186 12.80 -5.35 -4.66
N ASP A 187 12.51 -5.91 -5.84
CA ASP A 187 13.43 -5.85 -6.97
C ASP A 187 13.27 -4.55 -7.77
N TYR A 188 12.02 -4.06 -7.88
CA TYR A 188 11.71 -2.82 -8.60
C TYR A 188 10.82 -1.91 -7.77
N LEU A 189 11.09 -0.61 -7.85
CA LEU A 189 10.23 0.45 -7.33
C LEU A 189 9.64 1.23 -8.51
N ILE A 190 8.32 1.37 -8.52
CA ILE A 190 7.57 2.16 -9.50
C ILE A 190 6.81 3.25 -8.73
N GLY A 191 6.91 4.48 -9.16
CA GLY A 191 6.23 5.60 -8.51
C GLY A 191 6.47 6.91 -9.26
N SER A 192 5.85 7.98 -8.78
CA SER A 192 6.01 9.32 -9.32
C SER A 192 6.98 10.15 -8.48
N THR A 193 7.74 11.03 -9.14
CA THR A 193 8.55 12.07 -8.50
C THR A 193 7.76 13.34 -8.22
N SER A 194 6.51 13.41 -8.69
CA SER A 194 5.59 14.54 -8.55
C SER A 194 4.25 14.11 -7.98
N GLU A 195 3.31 15.04 -7.89
CA GLU A 195 1.92 14.73 -7.54
C GLU A 195 1.27 13.83 -8.60
N VAL A 196 0.46 12.90 -8.11
CA VAL A 196 -0.41 12.03 -8.91
C VAL A 196 -1.85 12.42 -8.60
N MET A 197 -2.61 12.77 -9.65
CA MET A 197 -4.00 13.12 -9.50
C MET A 197 -4.85 11.88 -9.26
N ALA A 198 -5.80 11.96 -8.32
CA ALA A 198 -6.69 10.84 -7.99
C ALA A 198 -7.61 10.40 -9.15
N TYR A 199 -7.68 11.19 -10.20
CA TYR A 199 -8.46 10.94 -11.44
C TYR A 199 -7.53 10.72 -12.65
N GLY A 200 -6.41 10.06 -12.43
CA GLY A 200 -5.46 9.71 -13.48
C GLY A 200 -5.81 8.41 -14.21
#